data_69063d278d5c8fb56043e106a9199ac1
#
_entry.id   69063d278d5c8fb56043e106a9199ac1
#
_cell.length_a   1.000
_cell.length_b   1.000
_cell.length_c   1.000
_cell.angle_alpha   90.00
_cell.angle_beta   90.00
_cell.angle_gamma   90.00
#
_symmetry.space_group_name_H-M   'P 1'
#
loop_
_entity.id
_entity.type
_entity.pdbx_description
1 polymer ?
#
loop_
_entity_poly.entity_id
_entity_poly.type
_entity_poly.pdbx_seq_one_letter_code
_entity_poly.pdbx_strand_id
1 'polypeptide(L)'
;QVVLLVLFLLKIFSLEMLPVKYLVMLNVVLILITLYTFTSQFTKAHILGKIISILMSAVLLTVFLYAAKLSSTLGVITGKMTKTDIVDVMVLKNDPAASLDDALSYTFGYNSTVNSAVTTKAISDIEADKNTSLNTKTYTKWEDLLNNLYEGKNIQAFVVHDSVRSTLAEQYSDFEDKTRIIDTIKITTEVKLSANDKKVNQEPFIVYLSGNDGEGQISSIGRSDVNILAVVNPKTRQVLLVSTPRDSYISISNADGKSGLDKLTHAGNAGIEYSELALEKLYSISID
;
A
#
# COMPACT_ATOMS: atom_id res chain seq x y z
N GLN A 1 27.16 -28.49 8.62
CA GLN A 1 27.45 -27.86 7.33
C GLN A 1 26.51 -28.35 6.23
N VAL A 2 26.43 -29.67 5.93
CA VAL A 2 25.64 -30.22 4.82
C VAL A 2 24.15 -29.85 4.91
N VAL A 3 23.53 -30.03 6.08
CA VAL A 3 22.11 -29.67 6.28
C VAL A 3 21.85 -28.18 6.01
N LEU A 4 22.73 -27.31 6.51
CA LEU A 4 22.61 -25.85 6.26
C LEU A 4 22.84 -25.52 4.79
N LEU A 5 23.74 -26.23 4.09
CA LEU A 5 23.95 -26.07 2.67
C LEU A 5 22.67 -26.41 1.88
N VAL A 6 22.03 -27.55 2.18
CA VAL A 6 20.79 -27.95 1.51
C VAL A 6 19.67 -26.94 1.75
N LEU A 7 19.47 -26.52 3.01
CA LEU A 7 18.45 -25.53 3.35
C LEU A 7 18.70 -24.17 2.66
N PHE A 8 19.95 -23.74 2.62
CA PHE A 8 20.36 -22.51 1.92
C PHE A 8 20.07 -22.60 0.41
N LEU A 9 20.47 -23.70 -0.23
CA LEU A 9 20.24 -23.89 -1.67
C LEU A 9 18.75 -23.93 -2.02
N LEU A 10 17.93 -24.68 -1.24
CA LEU A 10 16.48 -24.71 -1.44
C LEU A 10 15.89 -23.28 -1.33
N LYS A 11 16.36 -22.49 -0.37
CA LYS A 11 15.88 -21.12 -0.18
C LYS A 11 16.28 -20.18 -1.31
N ILE A 12 17.53 -20.24 -1.77
CA ILE A 12 18.01 -19.43 -2.89
C ILE A 12 17.33 -19.79 -4.21
N PHE A 13 17.08 -21.08 -4.46
CA PHE A 13 16.32 -21.51 -5.63
C PHE A 13 14.86 -21.00 -5.58
N SER A 14 14.22 -20.99 -4.40
CA SER A 14 12.84 -20.52 -4.26
C SER A 14 12.68 -19.00 -4.44
N LEU A 15 13.76 -18.22 -4.35
CA LEU A 15 13.71 -16.78 -4.54
C LEU A 15 13.75 -16.35 -6.02
N GLU A 16 14.20 -17.23 -6.93
CA GLU A 16 14.31 -16.98 -8.38
C GLU A 16 15.02 -15.67 -8.79
N MET A 17 15.80 -15.07 -7.87
CA MET A 17 16.42 -13.75 -8.06
C MET A 17 17.76 -13.84 -8.81
N LEU A 18 18.43 -14.99 -8.81
CA LEU A 18 19.73 -15.16 -9.41
C LEU A 18 19.64 -15.84 -10.78
N PRO A 19 20.29 -15.29 -11.82
CA PRO A 19 20.42 -15.99 -13.11
C PRO A 19 21.08 -17.36 -12.94
N VAL A 20 20.59 -18.34 -13.68
CA VAL A 20 20.99 -19.75 -13.58
C VAL A 20 22.52 -19.94 -13.61
N LYS A 21 23.26 -19.17 -14.44
CA LYS A 21 24.71 -19.23 -14.52
C LYS A 21 25.42 -18.97 -13.20
N TYR A 22 24.92 -18.00 -12.41
CA TYR A 22 25.51 -17.67 -11.10
C TYR A 22 25.10 -18.70 -10.04
N LEU A 23 23.89 -19.25 -10.12
CA LEU A 23 23.45 -20.35 -9.27
C LEU A 23 24.30 -21.58 -9.47
N VAL A 24 24.59 -21.97 -10.72
CA VAL A 24 25.46 -23.11 -11.03
C VAL A 24 26.88 -22.86 -10.48
N MET A 25 27.45 -21.67 -10.72
CA MET A 25 28.79 -21.34 -10.21
C MET A 25 28.85 -21.40 -8.68
N LEU A 26 27.85 -20.83 -8.00
CA LEU A 26 27.73 -20.85 -6.54
C LEU A 26 27.65 -22.30 -6.01
N ASN A 27 26.79 -23.14 -6.62
CA ASN A 27 26.66 -24.54 -6.25
C ASN A 27 27.97 -25.31 -6.38
N VAL A 28 28.70 -25.16 -7.50
CA VAL A 28 29.97 -25.83 -7.73
C VAL A 28 30.98 -25.43 -6.63
N VAL A 29 31.11 -24.15 -6.32
CA VAL A 29 32.03 -23.66 -5.27
C VAL A 29 31.68 -24.24 -3.91
N LEU A 30 30.38 -24.20 -3.52
CA LEU A 30 29.92 -24.73 -2.24
C LEU A 30 30.11 -26.25 -2.11
N ILE A 31 29.88 -26.99 -3.18
CA ILE A 31 30.13 -28.44 -3.23
C ILE A 31 31.63 -28.73 -3.07
N LEU A 32 32.49 -28.02 -3.77
CA LEU A 32 33.94 -28.21 -3.66
C LEU A 32 34.45 -27.92 -2.24
N ILE A 33 33.98 -26.85 -1.57
CA ILE A 33 34.31 -26.54 -0.19
C ILE A 33 33.81 -27.66 0.75
N THR A 34 32.60 -28.17 0.51
CA THR A 34 32.04 -29.25 1.33
C THR A 34 32.80 -30.55 1.15
N LEU A 35 33.19 -30.89 -0.06
CA LEU A 35 34.06 -32.06 -0.35
C LEU A 35 35.40 -31.90 0.33
N TYR A 36 36.02 -30.74 0.25
CA TYR A 36 37.27 -30.47 0.94
C TYR A 36 37.16 -30.64 2.46
N THR A 37 36.14 -30.03 3.10
CA THR A 37 35.93 -30.15 4.55
C THR A 37 35.61 -31.60 4.95
N PHE A 38 34.93 -32.37 4.13
CA PHE A 38 34.67 -33.79 4.36
C PHE A 38 35.95 -34.62 4.25
N THR A 39 36.69 -34.51 3.17
CA THR A 39 37.91 -35.29 2.94
C THR A 39 39.02 -34.95 3.93
N SER A 40 39.10 -33.71 4.39
CA SER A 40 40.07 -33.26 5.39
C SER A 40 39.94 -34.00 6.74
N GLN A 41 38.74 -34.53 7.06
CA GLN A 41 38.53 -35.31 8.31
C GLN A 41 39.39 -36.58 8.35
N PHE A 42 39.75 -37.14 7.19
CA PHE A 42 40.56 -38.35 7.06
C PHE A 42 42.06 -38.08 6.91
N THR A 43 42.45 -36.80 7.01
CA THR A 43 43.87 -36.37 6.81
C THR A 43 44.40 -35.67 8.07
N LYS A 44 45.71 -35.39 8.07
CA LYS A 44 46.33 -34.57 9.12
C LYS A 44 45.80 -33.14 9.23
N ALA A 45 45.08 -32.67 8.20
CA ALA A 45 44.44 -31.34 8.14
C ALA A 45 43.05 -31.29 8.77
N HIS A 46 42.63 -32.30 9.56
CA HIS A 46 41.28 -32.38 10.12
C HIS A 46 40.89 -31.18 10.99
N ILE A 47 41.86 -30.56 11.70
CA ILE A 47 41.59 -29.37 12.50
C ILE A 47 41.20 -28.17 11.61
N LEU A 48 41.95 -27.93 10.53
CA LEU A 48 41.67 -26.87 9.59
C LEU A 48 40.33 -27.07 8.89
N GLY A 49 40.03 -28.31 8.50
CA GLY A 49 38.71 -28.64 7.91
C GLY A 49 37.54 -28.41 8.85
N LYS A 50 37.70 -28.68 10.17
CA LYS A 50 36.68 -28.39 11.18
C LYS A 50 36.45 -26.89 11.32
N ILE A 51 37.50 -26.09 11.39
CA ILE A 51 37.42 -24.63 11.47
C ILE A 51 36.68 -24.06 10.26
N ILE A 52 37.07 -24.47 9.06
CA ILE A 52 36.43 -24.03 7.80
C ILE A 52 34.96 -24.47 7.78
N SER A 53 34.62 -25.68 8.22
CA SER A 53 33.25 -26.19 8.28
C SER A 53 32.40 -25.38 9.23
N ILE A 54 32.90 -24.97 10.40
CA ILE A 54 32.17 -24.14 11.38
C ILE A 54 31.96 -22.73 10.81
N LEU A 55 33.02 -22.10 10.27
CA LEU A 55 32.91 -20.77 9.66
C LEU A 55 31.89 -20.76 8.51
N MET A 56 32.00 -21.78 7.62
CA MET A 56 31.06 -21.91 6.49
C MET A 56 29.62 -22.13 6.97
N SER A 57 29.41 -22.91 8.03
CA SER A 57 28.09 -23.12 8.63
C SER A 57 27.50 -21.83 9.18
N ALA A 58 28.32 -20.99 9.83
CA ALA A 58 27.92 -19.69 10.31
C ALA A 58 27.52 -18.75 9.17
N VAL A 59 28.32 -18.69 8.11
CA VAL A 59 28.01 -17.89 6.91
C VAL A 59 26.72 -18.37 6.25
N LEU A 60 26.59 -19.68 6.00
CA LEU A 60 25.37 -20.25 5.39
C LEU A 60 24.12 -19.96 6.22
N LEU A 61 24.21 -20.07 7.55
CA LEU A 61 23.10 -19.77 8.45
C LEU A 61 22.71 -18.28 8.36
N THR A 62 23.70 -17.38 8.41
CA THR A 62 23.47 -15.95 8.34
C THR A 62 22.79 -15.58 7.03
N VAL A 63 23.33 -16.03 5.89
CA VAL A 63 22.73 -15.73 4.57
C VAL A 63 21.36 -16.37 4.41
N PHE A 64 21.15 -17.58 4.95
CA PHE A 64 19.81 -18.21 4.98
C PHE A 64 18.79 -17.37 5.73
N LEU A 65 19.14 -16.84 6.91
CA LEU A 65 18.25 -15.98 7.71
C LEU A 65 17.92 -14.68 6.97
N TYR A 66 18.90 -14.05 6.32
CA TYR A 66 18.67 -12.87 5.49
C TYR A 66 17.79 -13.18 4.28
N ALA A 67 18.03 -14.31 3.60
CA ALA A 67 17.21 -14.75 2.47
C ALA A 67 15.77 -15.08 2.89
N ALA A 68 15.58 -15.66 4.09
CA ALA A 68 14.27 -15.93 4.66
C ALA A 68 13.53 -14.61 4.99
N LYS A 69 14.23 -13.65 5.61
CA LYS A 69 13.67 -12.31 5.88
C LYS A 69 13.31 -11.56 4.59
N LEU A 70 14.17 -11.59 3.59
CA LEU A 70 13.91 -11.01 2.27
C LEU A 70 12.68 -11.65 1.62
N SER A 71 12.59 -12.99 1.63
CA SER A 71 11.42 -13.71 1.11
C SER A 71 10.13 -13.35 1.82
N SER A 72 10.15 -13.17 3.16
CA SER A 72 8.97 -12.74 3.91
C SER A 72 8.56 -11.31 3.56
N THR A 73 9.54 -10.41 3.40
CA THR A 73 9.27 -9.01 3.00
C THR A 73 8.72 -8.95 1.57
N LEU A 74 9.29 -9.71 0.63
CA LEU A 74 8.76 -9.82 -0.73
C LEU A 74 7.37 -10.45 -0.73
N GLY A 75 7.11 -11.45 0.12
CA GLY A 75 5.79 -12.05 0.29
C GLY A 75 4.73 -11.06 0.80
N VAL A 76 5.12 -10.08 1.61
CA VAL A 76 4.23 -8.96 2.00
C VAL A 76 3.95 -8.04 0.82
N ILE A 77 4.95 -7.79 -0.03
CA ILE A 77 4.81 -6.93 -1.22
C ILE A 77 4.04 -7.64 -2.34
N THR A 78 4.23 -8.95 -2.51
CA THR A 78 3.59 -9.77 -3.57
C THR A 78 2.38 -10.56 -3.08
N GLY A 79 2.11 -10.55 -1.77
CA GLY A 79 0.99 -11.22 -1.12
C GLY A 79 -0.32 -10.45 -1.30
N LYS A 80 -1.32 -10.85 -0.54
CA LYS A 80 -2.61 -10.14 -0.50
C LYS A 80 -2.36 -8.69 -0.07
N MET A 81 -2.41 -7.75 -1.00
CA MET A 81 -2.45 -6.34 -0.64
C MET A 81 -3.77 -6.06 0.06
N THR A 82 -3.69 -5.46 1.22
CA THR A 82 -4.84 -4.92 1.91
C THR A 82 -4.86 -3.41 1.72
N LYS A 83 -6.00 -2.88 1.32
CA LYS A 83 -6.30 -1.47 1.27
C LYS A 83 -6.96 -1.09 2.60
N THR A 84 -6.46 -0.06 3.25
CA THR A 84 -7.06 0.47 4.47
C THR A 84 -7.62 1.86 4.20
N ASP A 85 -8.93 1.97 4.21
CA ASP A 85 -9.66 3.22 4.16
C ASP A 85 -9.82 3.75 5.59
N ILE A 86 -9.54 5.03 5.80
CA ILE A 86 -9.70 5.74 7.07
C ILE A 86 -10.89 6.68 6.94
N VAL A 87 -11.88 6.53 7.82
CA VAL A 87 -13.11 7.32 7.82
C VAL A 87 -13.25 8.00 9.17
N ASP A 88 -13.28 9.33 9.15
CA ASP A 88 -13.40 10.15 10.34
C ASP A 88 -14.86 10.52 10.63
N VAL A 89 -15.23 10.46 11.89
CA VAL A 89 -16.47 11.05 12.41
C VAL A 89 -16.14 12.39 13.03
N MET A 90 -16.77 13.43 12.51
CA MET A 90 -16.45 14.81 12.87
C MET A 90 -17.68 15.56 13.39
N VAL A 91 -17.42 16.47 14.31
CA VAL A 91 -18.41 17.41 14.89
C VAL A 91 -17.85 18.83 14.87
N LEU A 92 -18.67 19.81 15.27
CA LEU A 92 -18.16 21.18 15.52
C LEU A 92 -17.13 21.19 16.62
N LYS A 93 -16.18 22.14 16.55
CA LYS A 93 -15.08 22.30 17.52
C LYS A 93 -15.58 22.45 18.97
N ASN A 94 -16.67 23.16 19.15
CA ASN A 94 -17.32 23.44 20.44
C ASN A 94 -18.47 22.50 20.79
N ASP A 95 -18.67 21.43 20.02
CA ASP A 95 -19.69 20.43 20.31
C ASP A 95 -19.38 19.71 21.64
N PRO A 96 -20.36 19.36 22.49
CA PRO A 96 -20.13 18.70 23.77
C PRO A 96 -19.70 17.23 23.64
N ALA A 97 -19.99 16.54 22.53
CA ALA A 97 -19.66 15.12 22.35
C ALA A 97 -18.17 14.91 22.30
N ALA A 98 -17.58 14.21 23.28
CA ALA A 98 -16.15 13.92 23.34
C ALA A 98 -15.75 12.65 22.56
N SER A 99 -16.71 11.77 22.33
CA SER A 99 -16.56 10.48 21.64
C SER A 99 -17.77 10.17 20.75
N LEU A 100 -17.65 9.10 19.95
CA LEU A 100 -18.76 8.60 19.15
C LEU A 100 -19.95 8.18 20.04
N ASP A 101 -19.69 7.61 21.23
CA ASP A 101 -20.75 7.18 22.15
C ASP A 101 -21.63 8.33 22.62
N ASP A 102 -21.06 9.52 22.79
CA ASP A 102 -21.80 10.73 23.15
C ASP A 102 -22.67 11.27 22.00
N ALA A 103 -22.30 10.92 20.76
CA ALA A 103 -22.94 11.40 19.55
C ALA A 103 -23.95 10.42 18.94
N LEU A 104 -24.21 9.23 19.52
CA LEU A 104 -25.07 8.21 18.92
C LEU A 104 -26.52 8.68 18.64
N SER A 105 -27.00 9.70 19.36
CA SER A 105 -28.31 10.29 19.13
C SER A 105 -28.32 11.38 18.05
N TYR A 106 -27.16 11.75 17.51
CA TYR A 106 -27.03 12.81 16.50
C TYR A 106 -27.52 12.35 15.12
N THR A 107 -27.80 13.31 14.27
CA THR A 107 -27.99 13.07 12.83
C THR A 107 -26.64 13.26 12.13
N PHE A 108 -26.17 12.20 11.48
CA PHE A 108 -24.89 12.18 10.76
C PHE A 108 -25.08 12.55 9.30
N GLY A 109 -24.43 13.62 8.85
CA GLY A 109 -24.34 13.96 7.43
C GLY A 109 -23.27 13.14 6.73
N TYR A 110 -23.49 12.75 5.47
CA TYR A 110 -22.43 12.21 4.63
C TYR A 110 -22.65 12.54 3.16
N ASN A 111 -21.57 12.51 2.38
CA ASN A 111 -21.66 12.76 0.94
C ASN A 111 -21.97 11.45 0.21
N SER A 112 -23.03 11.47 -0.62
CA SER A 112 -23.48 10.30 -1.38
C SER A 112 -22.84 10.17 -2.76
N THR A 113 -21.91 11.07 -3.12
CA THR A 113 -21.29 11.11 -4.47
C THR A 113 -19.78 10.93 -4.45
N VAL A 114 -19.15 11.02 -3.28
CA VAL A 114 -17.69 10.89 -3.13
C VAL A 114 -17.40 9.89 -2.02
N ASN A 115 -16.69 8.80 -2.34
CA ASN A 115 -16.37 7.70 -1.42
C ASN A 115 -17.59 7.13 -0.68
N SER A 116 -18.78 7.16 -1.33
CA SER A 116 -20.04 6.82 -0.70
C SER A 116 -20.10 5.37 -0.20
N ALA A 117 -19.53 4.42 -0.94
CA ALA A 117 -19.49 3.01 -0.56
C ALA A 117 -18.69 2.79 0.74
N VAL A 118 -17.53 3.43 0.87
CA VAL A 118 -16.68 3.34 2.07
C VAL A 118 -17.33 4.04 3.26
N THR A 119 -17.92 5.23 3.06
CA THR A 119 -18.61 5.97 4.09
C THR A 119 -19.84 5.21 4.60
N THR A 120 -20.63 4.63 3.70
CA THR A 120 -21.80 3.80 4.07
C THR A 120 -21.36 2.55 4.82
N LYS A 121 -20.25 1.92 4.42
CA LYS A 121 -19.68 0.78 5.14
C LYS A 121 -19.25 1.18 6.55
N ALA A 122 -18.58 2.33 6.72
CA ALA A 122 -18.21 2.86 8.04
C ALA A 122 -19.43 3.06 8.94
N ILE A 123 -20.49 3.65 8.41
CA ILE A 123 -21.76 3.84 9.14
C ILE A 123 -22.33 2.48 9.58
N SER A 124 -22.39 1.51 8.66
CA SER A 124 -22.87 0.16 8.98
C SER A 124 -22.00 -0.56 10.03
N ASP A 125 -20.69 -0.36 9.99
CA ASP A 125 -19.77 -0.94 10.98
C ASP A 125 -19.96 -0.30 12.36
N ILE A 126 -20.22 1.02 12.44
CA ILE A 126 -20.60 1.71 13.68
C ILE A 126 -21.91 1.15 14.23
N GLU A 127 -22.95 1.02 13.39
CA GLU A 127 -24.26 0.50 13.78
C GLU A 127 -24.14 -0.92 14.35
N ALA A 128 -23.30 -1.76 13.72
CA ALA A 128 -23.05 -3.12 14.17
C ALA A 128 -22.28 -3.17 15.51
N ASP A 129 -21.21 -2.36 15.65
CA ASP A 129 -20.39 -2.29 16.88
C ASP A 129 -21.20 -1.76 18.08
N LYS A 130 -22.00 -0.71 17.85
CA LYS A 130 -22.80 -0.07 18.91
C LYS A 130 -24.18 -0.71 19.10
N ASN A 131 -24.53 -1.69 18.27
CA ASN A 131 -25.85 -2.34 18.25
C ASN A 131 -26.99 -1.31 18.26
N THR A 132 -26.89 -0.28 17.43
CA THR A 132 -27.85 0.84 17.30
C THR A 132 -27.98 1.24 15.85
N SER A 133 -29.06 1.95 15.51
CA SER A 133 -29.24 2.55 14.19
C SER A 133 -28.97 4.04 14.27
N LEU A 134 -28.12 4.54 13.36
CA LEU A 134 -27.78 5.96 13.30
C LEU A 134 -28.78 6.73 12.44
N ASN A 135 -29.15 7.93 12.90
CA ASN A 135 -29.87 8.87 12.05
C ASN A 135 -28.93 9.45 11.02
N THR A 136 -29.20 9.24 9.74
CA THR A 136 -28.30 9.72 8.68
C THR A 136 -29.02 10.64 7.70
N LYS A 137 -28.25 11.60 7.13
CA LYS A 137 -28.72 12.49 6.07
C LYS A 137 -27.67 12.61 4.96
N THR A 138 -28.11 12.41 3.73
CA THR A 138 -27.24 12.46 2.55
C THR A 138 -27.14 13.85 1.93
N TYR A 139 -25.97 14.17 1.42
CA TYR A 139 -25.68 15.38 0.67
C TYR A 139 -24.91 15.04 -0.61
N THR A 140 -25.12 15.81 -1.66
CA THR A 140 -24.35 15.66 -2.92
C THR A 140 -23.23 16.68 -3.05
N LYS A 141 -23.27 17.76 -2.26
CA LYS A 141 -22.23 18.81 -2.22
C LYS A 141 -21.71 18.98 -0.81
N TRP A 142 -20.43 19.14 -0.67
CA TRP A 142 -19.78 19.39 0.61
C TRP A 142 -20.17 20.76 1.21
N GLU A 143 -20.36 21.76 0.37
CA GLU A 143 -20.81 23.09 0.80
C GLU A 143 -22.16 23.01 1.55
N ASP A 144 -23.12 22.29 1.00
CA ASP A 144 -24.44 22.14 1.61
C ASP A 144 -24.36 21.38 2.95
N LEU A 145 -23.50 20.34 3.02
CA LEU A 145 -23.29 19.58 4.24
C LEU A 145 -22.65 20.46 5.32
N LEU A 146 -21.57 21.17 5.01
CA LEU A 146 -20.86 22.03 5.95
C LEU A 146 -21.71 23.18 6.43
N ASN A 147 -22.48 23.83 5.54
CA ASN A 147 -23.41 24.89 5.93
C ASN A 147 -24.46 24.37 6.91
N ASN A 148 -25.04 23.19 6.68
CA ASN A 148 -26.00 22.59 7.60
C ASN A 148 -25.37 22.25 8.96
N LEU A 149 -24.12 21.80 8.99
CA LEU A 149 -23.38 21.52 10.21
C LEU A 149 -23.11 22.85 10.99
N TYR A 150 -22.58 23.86 10.30
CA TYR A 150 -22.20 25.13 10.92
C TYR A 150 -23.40 25.91 11.48
N GLU A 151 -24.54 25.80 10.83
CA GLU A 151 -25.80 26.42 11.29
C GLU A 151 -26.52 25.59 12.37
N GLY A 152 -26.01 24.37 12.69
CA GLY A 152 -26.67 23.45 13.61
C GLY A 152 -28.02 22.95 13.11
N LYS A 153 -28.24 23.02 11.79
CA LYS A 153 -29.50 22.61 11.14
C LYS A 153 -29.36 21.21 10.57
N ASN A 154 -30.35 20.36 10.89
CA ASN A 154 -30.49 19.01 10.33
C ASN A 154 -29.42 17.99 10.65
N ILE A 155 -28.16 18.36 10.92
CA ILE A 155 -27.06 17.47 11.29
C ILE A 155 -26.23 18.07 12.41
N GLN A 156 -25.66 17.21 13.27
CA GLN A 156 -24.78 17.59 14.36
C GLN A 156 -23.38 16.98 14.19
N ALA A 157 -23.30 15.90 13.40
CA ALA A 157 -22.06 15.23 13.06
C ALA A 157 -22.01 14.92 11.57
N PHE A 158 -20.82 14.62 11.04
CA PHE A 158 -20.69 14.11 9.68
C PHE A 158 -19.58 13.06 9.59
N VAL A 159 -19.70 12.20 8.57
CA VAL A 159 -18.76 11.11 8.29
C VAL A 159 -18.06 11.42 6.99
N VAL A 160 -16.73 11.38 7.01
CA VAL A 160 -15.89 11.76 5.88
C VAL A 160 -14.66 10.85 5.76
N HIS A 161 -14.29 10.46 4.55
CA HIS A 161 -13.03 9.79 4.30
C HIS A 161 -11.86 10.75 4.54
N ASP A 162 -10.77 10.29 5.20
CA ASP A 162 -9.63 11.13 5.60
C ASP A 162 -9.00 11.88 4.41
N SER A 163 -8.86 11.24 3.25
CA SER A 163 -8.36 11.89 2.03
C SER A 163 -9.23 13.07 1.56
N VAL A 164 -10.55 12.99 1.76
CA VAL A 164 -11.48 14.08 1.44
C VAL A 164 -11.40 15.17 2.51
N ARG A 165 -11.24 14.80 3.79
CA ARG A 165 -11.05 15.75 4.88
C ARG A 165 -9.90 16.71 4.59
N SER A 166 -8.74 16.20 4.15
CA SER A 166 -7.60 17.05 3.78
C SER A 166 -7.91 17.97 2.59
N THR A 167 -8.70 17.52 1.62
CA THR A 167 -9.15 18.36 0.50
C THR A 167 -10.11 19.46 0.98
N LEU A 168 -11.01 19.15 1.93
CA LEU A 168 -11.91 20.14 2.52
C LEU A 168 -11.14 21.21 3.30
N ALA A 169 -10.10 20.83 4.03
CA ALA A 169 -9.23 21.76 4.75
C ALA A 169 -8.52 22.75 3.81
N GLU A 170 -8.14 22.31 2.61
CA GLU A 170 -7.57 23.22 1.60
C GLU A 170 -8.62 24.13 0.95
N GLN A 171 -9.82 23.60 0.70
CA GLN A 171 -10.88 24.33 0.03
C GLN A 171 -11.60 25.33 0.93
N TYR A 172 -11.74 25.01 2.22
CA TYR A 172 -12.42 25.82 3.22
C TYR A 172 -11.44 26.17 4.35
N SER A 173 -10.90 27.39 4.33
CA SER A 173 -9.85 27.84 5.24
C SER A 173 -10.21 27.80 6.74
N ASP A 174 -11.50 27.78 7.07
CA ASP A 174 -12.02 27.75 8.43
C ASP A 174 -12.45 26.33 8.89
N PHE A 175 -12.26 25.32 8.03
CA PHE A 175 -12.72 23.95 8.27
C PHE A 175 -12.09 23.34 9.53
N GLU A 176 -10.76 23.41 9.67
CA GLU A 176 -10.03 22.85 10.83
C GLU A 176 -10.27 23.65 12.11
N ASP A 177 -10.55 24.95 11.99
CA ASP A 177 -10.87 25.80 13.12
C ASP A 177 -12.28 25.55 13.66
N LYS A 178 -13.21 25.14 12.80
CA LYS A 178 -14.62 24.92 13.13
C LYS A 178 -14.98 23.48 13.45
N THR A 179 -14.14 22.50 13.05
CA THR A 179 -14.46 21.08 13.20
C THR A 179 -13.39 20.32 13.98
N ARG A 180 -13.75 19.16 14.49
CA ARG A 180 -12.82 18.20 15.12
C ARG A 180 -13.28 16.77 14.94
N ILE A 181 -12.35 15.84 14.95
CA ILE A 181 -12.59 14.40 14.94
C ILE A 181 -12.99 13.95 16.34
N ILE A 182 -14.01 13.08 16.44
CA ILE A 182 -14.39 12.41 17.68
C ILE A 182 -14.18 10.90 17.63
N ASP A 183 -14.08 10.32 16.41
CA ASP A 183 -13.73 8.91 16.22
C ASP A 183 -13.16 8.68 14.82
N THR A 184 -12.41 7.58 14.65
CA THR A 184 -11.79 7.18 13.39
C THR A 184 -11.99 5.68 13.16
N ILE A 185 -12.68 5.34 12.08
CA ILE A 185 -12.97 3.97 11.67
C ILE A 185 -11.97 3.54 10.58
N LYS A 186 -11.35 2.37 10.77
CA LYS A 186 -10.42 1.77 9.81
C LYS A 186 -11.10 0.58 9.13
N ILE A 187 -11.28 0.67 7.81
CA ILE A 187 -11.88 -0.38 6.99
C ILE A 187 -10.76 -1.01 6.15
N THR A 188 -10.43 -2.26 6.46
CA THR A 188 -9.41 -3.00 5.72
C THR A 188 -10.10 -3.94 4.73
N THR A 189 -9.78 -3.78 3.44
CA THR A 189 -10.28 -4.63 2.35
C THR A 189 -9.11 -5.31 1.64
N GLU A 190 -9.30 -6.58 1.23
CA GLU A 190 -8.32 -7.28 0.40
C GLU A 190 -8.42 -6.74 -1.04
N VAL A 191 -7.29 -6.28 -1.59
CA VAL A 191 -7.19 -5.90 -3.00
C VAL A 191 -6.63 -7.08 -3.78
N LYS A 192 -7.37 -7.54 -4.78
CA LYS A 192 -6.84 -8.50 -5.75
C LYS A 192 -5.98 -7.72 -6.75
N LEU A 193 -4.67 -7.90 -6.66
CA LEU A 193 -3.79 -7.46 -7.74
C LEU A 193 -4.04 -8.39 -8.94
N SER A 194 -4.33 -7.82 -10.09
CA SER A 194 -4.23 -8.55 -11.35
C SER A 194 -2.74 -8.72 -11.66
N ALA A 195 -2.20 -9.90 -11.36
CA ALA A 195 -0.85 -10.24 -11.80
C ALA A 195 -0.85 -10.36 -13.32
N ASN A 196 0.03 -9.63 -13.98
CA ASN A 196 0.28 -9.82 -15.40
C ASN A 196 1.22 -11.01 -15.59
N ASP A 197 0.90 -11.93 -16.50
CA ASP A 197 1.71 -13.13 -16.79
C ASP A 197 3.00 -12.83 -17.60
N LYS A 198 3.42 -11.57 -17.70
CA LYS A 198 4.62 -11.17 -18.42
C LYS A 198 5.89 -11.80 -17.82
N LYS A 199 6.74 -12.30 -18.69
CA LYS A 199 8.09 -12.77 -18.32
C LYS A 199 9.02 -11.56 -18.15
N VAL A 200 9.00 -10.95 -16.97
CA VAL A 200 9.76 -9.73 -16.64
C VAL A 200 11.28 -9.81 -16.88
N ASN A 201 11.83 -11.01 -17.07
CA ASN A 201 13.22 -11.22 -17.46
C ASN A 201 13.44 -11.27 -18.99
N GLN A 202 12.39 -11.26 -19.79
CA GLN A 202 12.43 -11.42 -21.25
C GLN A 202 11.65 -10.33 -22.01
N GLU A 203 10.63 -9.75 -21.40
CA GLU A 203 9.71 -8.80 -22.02
C GLU A 203 9.78 -7.43 -21.35
N PRO A 204 9.69 -6.33 -22.08
CA PRO A 204 9.57 -5.00 -21.48
C PRO A 204 8.31 -4.91 -20.64
N PHE A 205 8.41 -4.21 -19.50
CA PHE A 205 7.29 -3.97 -18.60
C PHE A 205 7.36 -2.57 -17.99
N ILE A 206 6.21 -2.10 -17.51
CA ILE A 206 6.05 -0.78 -16.90
C ILE A 206 5.55 -0.97 -15.48
N VAL A 207 6.23 -0.33 -14.52
CA VAL A 207 5.83 -0.31 -13.11
C VAL A 207 5.48 1.11 -12.71
N TYR A 208 4.33 1.30 -12.08
CA TYR A 208 3.98 2.56 -11.45
C TYR A 208 4.46 2.60 -10.00
N LEU A 209 5.19 3.65 -9.66
CA LEU A 209 5.66 3.94 -8.31
C LEU A 209 4.92 5.18 -7.81
N SER A 210 4.06 4.98 -6.82
CA SER A 210 3.33 6.04 -6.14
C SER A 210 3.94 6.32 -4.77
N GLY A 211 4.18 7.59 -4.46
CA GLY A 211 4.55 8.03 -3.13
C GLY A 211 3.39 8.79 -2.49
N ASN A 212 3.08 8.44 -1.24
CA ASN A 212 2.05 9.07 -0.42
C ASN A 212 2.71 9.65 0.83
N ASP A 213 2.35 10.87 1.21
CA ASP A 213 2.86 11.58 2.40
C ASP A 213 2.05 11.28 3.68
N GLY A 214 1.02 10.45 3.58
CA GLY A 214 0.16 10.08 4.71
C GLY A 214 0.94 9.35 5.81
N GLU A 215 0.70 9.72 7.05
CA GLU A 215 1.17 8.95 8.21
C GLU A 215 0.41 7.62 8.29
N GLY A 216 1.11 6.49 8.20
CA GLY A 216 0.46 5.20 8.36
C GLY A 216 1.13 4.05 7.62
N GLN A 217 0.36 3.01 7.35
CA GLN A 217 0.82 1.84 6.61
C GLN A 217 0.89 2.14 5.11
N ILE A 218 1.77 1.45 4.38
CA ILE A 218 1.92 1.55 2.92
C ILE A 218 0.58 1.33 2.17
N SER A 219 -0.38 0.64 2.80
CA SER A 219 -1.72 0.36 2.28
C SER A 219 -2.75 1.47 2.51
N SER A 220 -2.37 2.57 3.17
CA SER A 220 -3.31 3.68 3.38
C SER A 220 -3.56 4.44 2.08
N ILE A 221 -4.83 4.77 1.84
CA ILE A 221 -5.25 5.60 0.72
C ILE A 221 -4.95 7.05 1.04
N GLY A 222 -4.40 7.75 0.07
CA GLY A 222 -4.09 9.15 0.21
C GLY A 222 -3.64 9.76 -1.10
N ARG A 223 -3.28 11.02 -1.08
CA ARG A 223 -2.78 11.74 -2.25
C ARG A 223 -1.53 11.08 -2.81
N SER A 224 -1.49 10.91 -4.13
CA SER A 224 -0.30 10.45 -4.84
C SER A 224 0.61 11.64 -5.13
N ASP A 225 1.54 11.94 -4.24
CA ASP A 225 2.43 13.10 -4.34
C ASP A 225 3.66 12.84 -5.20
N VAL A 226 4.05 11.59 -5.32
CA VAL A 226 5.09 11.14 -6.26
C VAL A 226 4.49 10.17 -7.25
N ASN A 227 4.66 10.46 -8.53
CA ASN A 227 4.13 9.65 -9.64
C ASN A 227 5.25 9.37 -10.62
N ILE A 228 5.82 8.17 -10.57
CA ILE A 228 6.93 7.74 -11.43
C ILE A 228 6.54 6.45 -12.16
N LEU A 229 6.66 6.45 -13.48
CA LEU A 229 6.62 5.25 -14.30
C LEU A 229 8.05 4.75 -14.55
N ALA A 230 8.32 3.52 -14.17
CA ALA A 230 9.57 2.83 -14.47
C ALA A 230 9.35 1.87 -15.65
N VAL A 231 9.82 2.27 -16.84
CA VAL A 231 9.75 1.44 -18.06
C VAL A 231 11.03 0.63 -18.13
N VAL A 232 10.93 -0.68 -17.97
CA VAL A 232 12.07 -1.60 -17.90
C VAL A 232 12.14 -2.45 -19.16
N ASN A 233 13.29 -2.44 -19.83
CA ASN A 233 13.58 -3.36 -20.93
C ASN A 233 14.72 -4.31 -20.55
N PRO A 234 14.44 -5.57 -20.19
CA PRO A 234 15.42 -6.52 -19.75
C PRO A 234 16.38 -6.98 -20.88
N LYS A 235 15.96 -6.90 -22.15
CA LYS A 235 16.78 -7.28 -23.30
C LYS A 235 17.90 -6.27 -23.55
N THR A 236 17.58 -4.98 -23.50
CA THR A 236 18.56 -3.90 -23.68
C THR A 236 19.21 -3.48 -22.36
N ARG A 237 18.68 -3.94 -21.21
CA ARG A 237 19.11 -3.56 -19.84
C ARG A 237 18.98 -2.07 -19.59
N GLN A 238 17.93 -1.46 -20.13
CA GLN A 238 17.62 -0.04 -19.98
C GLN A 238 16.41 0.14 -19.08
N VAL A 239 16.46 1.18 -18.28
CA VAL A 239 15.32 1.65 -17.46
C VAL A 239 15.13 3.13 -17.77
N LEU A 240 13.89 3.49 -18.16
CA LEU A 240 13.45 4.87 -18.28
C LEU A 240 12.55 5.19 -17.11
N LEU A 241 12.83 6.28 -16.40
CA LEU A 241 11.98 6.81 -15.34
C LEU A 241 11.29 8.06 -15.86
N VAL A 242 9.95 8.05 -15.84
CA VAL A 242 9.11 9.18 -16.23
C VAL A 242 8.40 9.68 -15.00
N SER A 243 8.75 10.88 -14.52
CA SER A 243 8.09 11.53 -13.39
C SER A 243 6.98 12.46 -13.90
N THR A 244 5.77 12.30 -13.35
CA THR A 244 4.62 13.16 -13.65
C THR A 244 4.34 14.07 -12.45
N PRO A 245 4.32 15.40 -12.62
CA PRO A 245 4.03 16.30 -11.51
C PRO A 245 2.66 16.02 -10.89
N ARG A 246 2.56 16.03 -9.57
CA ARG A 246 1.33 15.76 -8.83
C ARG A 246 0.18 16.73 -9.16
N ASP A 247 0.52 17.96 -9.50
CA ASP A 247 -0.44 19.02 -9.84
C ASP A 247 -0.85 19.03 -11.32
N SER A 248 -0.44 18.02 -12.10
CA SER A 248 -0.88 17.87 -13.49
C SER A 248 -2.40 17.82 -13.56
N TYR A 249 -2.99 18.75 -14.30
CA TYR A 249 -4.44 18.87 -14.49
C TYR A 249 -4.89 17.98 -15.63
N ILE A 250 -5.36 16.80 -15.30
CA ILE A 250 -5.67 15.71 -16.24
C ILE A 250 -7.02 15.07 -15.95
N SER A 251 -7.48 14.20 -16.84
CA SER A 251 -8.70 13.43 -16.58
C SER A 251 -8.41 12.33 -15.57
N ILE A 252 -9.03 12.42 -14.40
CA ILE A 252 -9.01 11.40 -13.37
C ILE A 252 -10.39 10.76 -13.20
N SER A 253 -10.43 9.59 -12.59
CA SER A 253 -11.68 8.91 -12.22
C SER A 253 -11.70 8.69 -10.71
N ASN A 254 -12.90 8.60 -10.15
CA ASN A 254 -13.10 8.27 -8.74
C ASN A 254 -13.72 6.87 -8.57
N ALA A 255 -13.79 6.41 -7.32
CA ALA A 255 -14.35 5.10 -6.97
C ALA A 255 -15.81 4.90 -7.36
N ASP A 256 -16.57 5.99 -7.57
CA ASP A 256 -17.97 5.96 -8.00
C ASP A 256 -18.11 5.91 -9.54
N GLY A 257 -16.99 5.73 -10.29
CA GLY A 257 -16.98 5.65 -11.75
C GLY A 257 -17.15 6.98 -12.48
N LYS A 258 -17.14 8.10 -11.75
CA LYS A 258 -17.20 9.44 -12.35
C LYS A 258 -15.80 9.88 -12.77
N SER A 259 -15.71 10.51 -13.92
CA SER A 259 -14.47 11.08 -14.46
C SER A 259 -14.60 12.58 -14.64
N GLY A 260 -13.52 13.31 -14.43
CA GLY A 260 -13.43 14.75 -14.61
C GLY A 260 -11.98 15.22 -14.70
N LEU A 261 -11.80 16.51 -15.05
CA LEU A 261 -10.47 17.13 -15.00
C LEU A 261 -10.18 17.58 -13.57
N ASP A 262 -9.06 17.13 -13.02
CA ASP A 262 -8.57 17.53 -11.70
C ASP A 262 -7.05 17.28 -11.61
N LYS A 263 -6.43 17.61 -10.49
CA LYS A 263 -5.03 17.33 -10.19
C LYS A 263 -4.80 15.82 -10.09
N LEU A 264 -3.72 15.33 -10.69
CA LEU A 264 -3.33 13.91 -10.62
C LEU A 264 -3.28 13.39 -9.19
N THR A 265 -2.75 14.19 -8.23
CA THR A 265 -2.64 13.78 -6.83
C THR A 265 -3.98 13.39 -6.22
N HIS A 266 -5.11 13.97 -6.66
CA HIS A 266 -6.44 13.66 -6.16
C HIS A 266 -6.97 12.29 -6.61
N ALA A 267 -6.40 11.72 -7.68
CA ALA A 267 -6.75 10.36 -8.10
C ALA A 267 -6.40 9.33 -7.00
N GLY A 268 -5.28 9.54 -6.30
CA GLY A 268 -4.86 8.69 -5.19
C GLY A 268 -5.84 8.64 -4.01
N ASN A 269 -6.69 9.66 -3.87
CA ASN A 269 -7.75 9.67 -2.86
C ASN A 269 -8.84 8.59 -3.07
N ALA A 270 -8.93 8.05 -4.27
CA ALA A 270 -9.81 6.93 -4.59
C ALA A 270 -9.10 5.58 -4.53
N GLY A 271 -7.76 5.60 -4.58
CA GLY A 271 -6.89 4.44 -4.57
C GLY A 271 -5.78 4.56 -5.61
N ILE A 272 -4.70 3.79 -5.43
CA ILE A 272 -3.55 3.80 -6.34
C ILE A 272 -3.94 3.42 -7.77
N GLU A 273 -4.91 2.53 -7.93
CA GLU A 273 -5.46 2.07 -9.20
C GLU A 273 -6.06 3.21 -10.03
N TYR A 274 -6.58 4.26 -9.40
CA TYR A 274 -7.13 5.43 -10.10
C TYR A 274 -6.04 6.39 -10.58
N SER A 275 -4.94 6.50 -9.84
CA SER A 275 -3.74 7.21 -10.29
C SER A 275 -3.09 6.49 -11.48
N GLU A 276 -3.04 5.16 -11.45
CA GLU A 276 -2.57 4.30 -12.53
C GLU A 276 -3.41 4.51 -13.79
N LEU A 277 -4.75 4.38 -13.70
CA LEU A 277 -5.68 4.63 -14.81
C LEU A 277 -5.53 6.04 -15.41
N ALA A 278 -5.29 7.05 -14.57
CA ALA A 278 -5.09 8.41 -15.04
C ALA A 278 -3.79 8.55 -15.87
N LEU A 279 -2.72 7.88 -15.42
CA LEU A 279 -1.43 7.85 -16.12
C LEU A 279 -1.50 7.01 -17.41
N GLU A 280 -2.16 5.87 -17.41
CA GLU A 280 -2.42 5.05 -18.61
C GLU A 280 -3.12 5.87 -19.68
N LYS A 281 -4.16 6.61 -19.28
CA LYS A 281 -4.91 7.49 -20.18
C LYS A 281 -4.06 8.66 -20.68
N LEU A 282 -3.26 9.29 -19.81
CA LEU A 282 -2.41 10.42 -20.15
C LEU A 282 -1.36 10.04 -21.20
N TYR A 283 -0.71 8.90 -21.01
CA TYR A 283 0.39 8.44 -21.88
C TYR A 283 -0.04 7.47 -22.97
N SER A 284 -1.32 7.05 -22.98
CA SER A 284 -1.85 6.02 -23.92
C SER A 284 -1.06 4.72 -23.87
N ILE A 285 -0.76 4.24 -22.67
CA ILE A 285 -0.02 3.01 -22.36
C ILE A 285 -0.85 2.09 -21.49
N SER A 286 -0.39 0.85 -21.32
CA SER A 286 -0.84 -0.05 -20.25
C SER A 286 0.30 -0.25 -19.25
N ILE A 287 0.01 -0.15 -17.97
CA ILE A 287 0.91 -0.43 -16.85
C ILE A 287 0.73 -1.90 -16.48
N ASP A 288 1.82 -2.58 -16.05
CA ASP A 288 1.84 -4.05 -15.87
C ASP A 288 1.68 -4.51 -14.42
#